data_c01a887be8098654a0551c8ea1ad760b
#
_entry.id   c01a887be8098654a0551c8ea1ad760b
#
_cell.length_a   1.000
_cell.length_b   1.000
_cell.length_c   1.000
_cell.angle_alpha   90.00
_cell.angle_beta   90.00
_cell.angle_gamma   90.00
#
_symmetry.space_group_name_H-M   'P 1'
#
loop_
_entity.id
_entity.type
_entity.pdbx_description
1 polymer ?
#
loop_
_entity_poly.entity_id
_entity_poly.type
_entity_poly.pdbx_seq_one_letter_code
_entity_poly.pdbx_strand_id
1 'polypeptide(L)'
;MPRKISFINYKGGVGKTSLVVNIAASLAQAGKRVLLVDLDAQSNSSIWLMRLDRWNPLNTADAGHLYSIFEPGVCRLRDCIEKDVVRGKEGEALLPGLDIVPTTFTLVDLEHDFESADGRPAFAIFQEQLAEVEDESDFILFDCPPNVLYSAQCGVFCSSEVYVPANPDALSLIGFTLLVGKLQQFHHLCASFRVAGMQPQAQ
;
A
#
# COMPACT_ATOMS: atom_id res chain seq x y z
N MET A 1 -13.40 12.41 -4.06
CA MET A 1 -12.43 11.32 -4.29
C MET A 1 -11.11 11.68 -3.66
N PRO A 2 -10.45 10.77 -2.94
CA PRO A 2 -9.14 11.00 -2.35
C PRO A 2 -8.04 11.13 -3.42
N ARG A 3 -6.96 11.80 -3.06
CA ARG A 3 -5.73 11.77 -3.85
C ARG A 3 -4.95 10.51 -3.50
N LYS A 4 -4.70 9.63 -4.49
CA LYS A 4 -4.08 8.32 -4.31
C LYS A 4 -2.68 8.31 -4.90
N ILE A 5 -1.65 8.04 -4.07
CA ILE A 5 -0.24 8.21 -4.43
C ILE A 5 0.56 6.96 -4.04
N SER A 6 1.22 6.33 -5.01
CA SER A 6 2.17 5.25 -4.75
C SER A 6 3.61 5.75 -4.66
N PHE A 7 4.32 5.30 -3.63
CA PHE A 7 5.75 5.53 -3.45
C PHE A 7 6.50 4.24 -3.82
N ILE A 8 7.21 4.23 -4.94
CA ILE A 8 7.85 3.04 -5.47
C ILE A 8 9.23 3.34 -6.05
N ASN A 9 10.21 2.45 -5.83
CA ASN A 9 11.47 2.41 -6.53
C ASN A 9 12.07 1.02 -6.42
N TYR A 10 12.70 0.53 -7.48
CA TYR A 10 13.42 -0.76 -7.51
C TYR A 10 14.60 -0.81 -6.55
N LYS A 11 15.24 0.34 -6.28
CA LYS A 11 16.36 0.42 -5.36
C LYS A 11 15.88 0.44 -3.92
N GLY A 12 16.38 -0.49 -3.11
CA GLY A 12 16.23 -0.46 -1.65
C GLY A 12 17.05 0.69 -1.03
N GLY A 13 16.65 1.15 0.17
CA GLY A 13 17.41 2.14 0.92
C GLY A 13 17.38 3.58 0.40
N VAL A 14 16.50 3.91 -0.56
CA VAL A 14 16.33 5.29 -1.07
C VAL A 14 15.39 6.14 -0.20
N GLY A 15 14.92 5.61 0.92
CA GLY A 15 14.08 6.34 1.86
C GLY A 15 12.58 6.37 1.52
N LYS A 16 12.05 5.43 0.72
CA LYS A 16 10.62 5.35 0.39
C LYS A 16 9.74 5.40 1.63
N THR A 17 9.88 4.41 2.52
CA THR A 17 9.12 4.31 3.77
C THR A 17 9.28 5.55 4.64
N SER A 18 10.51 6.05 4.83
CA SER A 18 10.75 7.28 5.59
C SER A 18 9.99 8.47 4.99
N LEU A 19 9.98 8.59 3.67
CA LEU A 19 9.33 9.69 2.99
C LEU A 19 7.80 9.59 3.12
N VAL A 20 7.21 8.42 2.84
CA VAL A 20 5.76 8.25 2.87
C VAL A 20 5.20 8.42 4.28
N VAL A 21 5.87 7.86 5.30
CA VAL A 21 5.44 7.99 6.71
C VAL A 21 5.48 9.46 7.16
N ASN A 22 6.55 10.20 6.83
CA ASN A 22 6.65 11.61 7.20
C ASN A 22 5.65 12.49 6.44
N ILE A 23 5.36 12.20 5.17
CA ILE A 23 4.30 12.88 4.40
C ILE A 23 2.94 12.59 5.04
N ALA A 24 2.64 11.33 5.35
CA ALA A 24 1.39 10.94 6.00
C ALA A 24 1.18 11.70 7.33
N ALA A 25 2.21 11.73 8.18
CA ALA A 25 2.19 12.44 9.45
C ALA A 25 1.99 13.96 9.25
N SER A 26 2.68 14.57 8.29
CA SER A 26 2.57 15.99 8.00
C SER A 26 1.18 16.37 7.49
N LEU A 27 0.57 15.53 6.65
CA LEU A 27 -0.80 15.72 6.16
C LEU A 27 -1.81 15.62 7.31
N ALA A 28 -1.66 14.63 8.20
CA ALA A 28 -2.52 14.48 9.38
C ALA A 28 -2.38 15.69 10.33
N GLN A 29 -1.16 16.17 10.56
CA GLN A 29 -0.94 17.42 11.33
C GLN A 29 -1.61 18.64 10.68
N ALA A 30 -1.74 18.65 9.36
CA ALA A 30 -2.48 19.68 8.63
C ALA A 30 -4.00 19.45 8.61
N GLY A 31 -4.51 18.51 9.42
CA GLY A 31 -5.94 18.22 9.56
C GLY A 31 -6.55 17.42 8.41
N LYS A 32 -5.73 16.70 7.61
CA LYS A 32 -6.21 15.83 6.55
C LYS A 32 -6.44 14.41 7.07
N ARG A 33 -7.45 13.75 6.53
CA ARG A 33 -7.69 12.31 6.75
C ARG A 33 -6.78 11.53 5.81
N VAL A 34 -5.90 10.72 6.35
CA VAL A 34 -4.87 10.00 5.60
C VAL A 34 -4.98 8.51 5.88
N LEU A 35 -5.11 7.72 4.83
CA LEU A 35 -4.95 6.26 4.90
C LEU A 35 -3.58 5.91 4.29
N LEU A 36 -2.69 5.34 5.11
CA LEU A 36 -1.46 4.73 4.62
C LEU A 36 -1.70 3.23 4.44
N VAL A 37 -1.31 2.69 3.30
CA VAL A 37 -1.36 1.25 3.02
C VAL A 37 0.07 0.74 2.88
N ASP A 38 0.47 -0.14 3.77
CA ASP A 38 1.78 -0.78 3.72
C ASP A 38 1.72 -1.99 2.78
N LEU A 39 2.39 -1.90 1.63
CA LEU A 39 2.44 -2.94 0.60
C LEU A 39 3.80 -3.67 0.58
N ASP A 40 4.69 -3.38 1.54
CA ASP A 40 5.99 -4.05 1.63
C ASP A 40 5.95 -5.14 2.73
N ALA A 41 6.19 -6.40 2.36
CA ALA A 41 6.26 -7.52 3.30
C ALA A 41 7.32 -7.31 4.41
N GLN A 42 8.25 -6.36 4.26
CA GLN A 42 9.15 -5.95 5.34
C GLN A 42 8.43 -5.19 6.46
N SER A 43 7.16 -4.77 6.26
CA SER A 43 6.28 -4.16 7.26
C SER A 43 6.85 -2.91 7.97
N ASN A 44 7.75 -2.18 7.30
CA ASN A 44 8.45 -1.07 7.92
C ASN A 44 7.52 0.08 8.31
N SER A 45 6.57 0.47 7.45
CA SER A 45 5.57 1.49 7.76
C SER A 45 4.67 1.06 8.91
N SER A 46 4.24 -0.20 8.90
CA SER A 46 3.38 -0.79 9.94
C SER A 46 4.06 -0.77 11.30
N ILE A 47 5.28 -1.30 11.39
CA ILE A 47 6.05 -1.35 12.65
C ILE A 47 6.35 0.07 13.16
N TRP A 48 6.67 1.00 12.26
CA TRP A 48 7.03 2.37 12.64
C TRP A 48 5.86 3.14 13.23
N LEU A 49 4.67 3.03 12.62
CA LEU A 49 3.48 3.77 13.07
C LEU A 49 2.75 3.08 14.23
N MET A 50 2.64 1.75 14.19
CA MET A 50 1.91 0.98 15.22
C MET A 50 2.72 0.71 16.48
N ARG A 51 4.03 0.79 16.40
CA ARG A 51 4.97 0.25 17.40
C ARG A 51 4.95 -1.30 17.42
N LEU A 52 6.08 -1.87 17.82
CA LEU A 52 6.29 -3.31 17.74
C LEU A 52 5.33 -4.11 18.65
N ASP A 53 4.97 -3.56 19.80
CA ASP A 53 4.06 -4.19 20.76
C ASP A 53 2.62 -4.36 20.22
N ARG A 54 2.18 -3.46 19.33
CA ARG A 54 0.87 -3.56 18.66
C ARG A 54 0.94 -4.36 17.36
N TRP A 55 2.07 -4.30 16.66
CA TRP A 55 2.25 -4.99 15.39
C TRP A 55 2.51 -6.50 15.56
N ASN A 56 3.30 -6.92 16.58
CA ASN A 56 3.65 -8.33 16.81
C ASN A 56 2.44 -9.29 16.85
N PRO A 57 1.32 -8.97 17.53
CA PRO A 57 0.15 -9.84 17.52
C PRO A 57 -0.43 -10.08 16.11
N LEU A 58 -0.37 -9.10 15.21
CA LEU A 58 -0.86 -9.24 13.84
C LEU A 58 -0.04 -10.25 13.02
N ASN A 59 1.25 -10.38 13.31
CA ASN A 59 2.14 -11.28 12.58
C ASN A 59 1.83 -12.77 12.79
N THR A 60 1.01 -13.09 13.78
CA THR A 60 0.53 -14.45 14.08
C THR A 60 -0.98 -14.58 14.01
N ALA A 61 -1.68 -13.53 13.61
CA ALA A 61 -3.12 -13.52 13.44
C ALA A 61 -3.50 -13.95 12.03
N ASP A 62 -4.67 -14.59 11.90
CA ASP A 62 -5.23 -14.99 10.60
C ASP A 62 -5.87 -13.80 9.86
N ALA A 63 -6.14 -12.69 10.56
CA ALA A 63 -6.84 -11.53 10.01
C ALA A 63 -6.33 -10.21 10.61
N GLY A 64 -6.77 -9.08 10.03
CA GLY A 64 -6.42 -7.75 10.54
C GLY A 64 -5.17 -7.15 9.89
N HIS A 65 -4.63 -7.78 8.87
CA HIS A 65 -3.51 -7.31 8.07
C HIS A 65 -3.80 -7.44 6.57
N LEU A 66 -3.02 -6.78 5.74
CA LEU A 66 -3.29 -6.65 4.31
C LEU A 66 -3.47 -8.00 3.60
N TYR A 67 -2.63 -9.01 3.86
CA TYR A 67 -2.72 -10.30 3.17
C TYR A 67 -4.08 -10.98 3.38
N SER A 68 -4.69 -10.84 4.55
CA SER A 68 -5.96 -11.50 4.88
C SER A 68 -7.14 -11.11 3.98
N ILE A 69 -7.06 -9.99 3.26
CA ILE A 69 -8.12 -9.59 2.31
C ILE A 69 -8.13 -10.43 1.02
N PHE A 70 -7.03 -11.10 0.72
CA PHE A 70 -6.90 -11.97 -0.46
C PHE A 70 -7.35 -13.39 -0.18
N GLU A 71 -7.57 -13.75 1.09
CA GLU A 71 -8.08 -15.03 1.51
C GLU A 71 -9.62 -15.00 1.56
N PRO A 72 -10.33 -15.83 0.76
CA PRO A 72 -11.78 -15.77 0.67
C PRO A 72 -12.49 -15.93 2.01
N GLY A 73 -13.29 -14.94 2.39
CA GLY A 73 -14.13 -14.97 3.60
C GLY A 73 -13.38 -14.72 4.92
N VAL A 74 -12.10 -14.41 4.91
CA VAL A 74 -11.31 -14.15 6.12
C VAL A 74 -11.49 -12.73 6.62
N CYS A 75 -11.26 -11.72 5.78
CA CYS A 75 -11.29 -10.32 6.18
C CYS A 75 -11.66 -9.40 5.02
N ARG A 76 -12.18 -8.22 5.34
CA ARG A 76 -12.31 -7.11 4.40
C ARG A 76 -11.27 -6.04 4.69
N LEU A 77 -10.89 -5.25 3.69
CA LEU A 77 -9.94 -4.15 3.87
C LEU A 77 -10.38 -3.18 4.98
N ARG A 78 -11.69 -2.91 5.05
CA ARG A 78 -12.28 -2.08 6.11
C ARG A 78 -11.93 -2.57 7.51
N ASP A 79 -11.95 -3.88 7.72
CA ASP A 79 -11.70 -4.51 9.02
C ASP A 79 -10.21 -4.56 9.37
N CYS A 80 -9.33 -4.36 8.38
CA CYS A 80 -7.88 -4.27 8.56
C CYS A 80 -7.40 -2.85 8.90
N ILE A 81 -8.26 -1.82 8.82
CA ILE A 81 -7.84 -0.43 9.03
C ILE A 81 -7.66 -0.15 10.52
N GLU A 82 -6.43 0.14 10.93
CA GLU A 82 -6.11 0.68 12.25
C GLU A 82 -6.30 2.19 12.25
N LYS A 83 -7.35 2.65 12.92
CA LYS A 83 -7.71 4.07 13.03
C LYS A 83 -6.83 4.80 14.03
N ASP A 84 -6.47 6.08 13.69
CA ASP A 84 -5.67 6.95 14.55
C ASP A 84 -4.41 6.21 15.06
N VAL A 85 -3.65 5.65 14.12
CA VAL A 85 -2.61 4.63 14.41
C VAL A 85 -1.52 5.11 15.35
N VAL A 86 -1.16 6.39 15.33
CA VAL A 86 -0.12 6.95 16.19
C VAL A 86 -0.72 7.33 17.52
N ARG A 87 -0.42 6.51 18.55
CA ARG A 87 -0.99 6.64 19.89
C ARG A 87 0.08 6.85 20.95
N GLY A 88 -0.26 7.65 21.96
CA GLY A 88 0.53 7.83 23.14
C GLY A 88 0.45 6.63 24.09
N LYS A 89 1.11 6.79 25.24
CA LYS A 89 1.19 5.70 26.25
C LYS A 89 -0.15 5.37 26.91
N GLU A 90 -1.04 6.34 26.99
CA GLU A 90 -2.40 6.20 27.57
C GLU A 90 -3.44 5.86 26.51
N GLY A 91 -3.02 5.61 25.25
CA GLY A 91 -3.89 5.24 24.14
C GLY A 91 -4.49 6.43 23.39
N GLU A 92 -4.19 7.66 23.79
CA GLU A 92 -4.64 8.89 23.13
C GLU A 92 -4.07 9.01 21.71
N ALA A 93 -4.87 9.49 20.76
CA ALA A 93 -4.41 9.74 19.39
C ALA A 93 -3.45 10.95 19.36
N LEU A 94 -2.21 10.74 18.96
CA LEU A 94 -1.20 11.81 18.82
C LEU A 94 -1.27 12.47 17.46
N LEU A 95 -1.74 11.75 16.43
CA LEU A 95 -1.97 12.24 15.07
C LEU A 95 -3.37 11.80 14.61
N PRO A 96 -4.43 12.50 15.05
CA PRO A 96 -5.79 12.18 14.63
C PRO A 96 -5.96 12.24 13.12
N GLY A 97 -6.67 11.26 12.55
CA GLY A 97 -6.89 11.16 11.12
C GLY A 97 -5.77 10.51 10.32
N LEU A 98 -4.72 9.98 10.99
CA LEU A 98 -3.76 9.09 10.35
C LEU A 98 -4.11 7.64 10.66
N ASP A 99 -4.62 6.95 9.64
CA ASP A 99 -5.00 5.55 9.66
C ASP A 99 -3.99 4.71 8.87
N ILE A 100 -3.93 3.41 9.14
CA ILE A 100 -3.09 2.48 8.38
C ILE A 100 -3.84 1.18 8.07
N VAL A 101 -3.61 0.62 6.87
CA VAL A 101 -3.76 -0.82 6.61
C VAL A 101 -2.40 -1.45 6.85
N PRO A 102 -2.21 -2.17 7.95
CA PRO A 102 -0.93 -2.76 8.27
C PRO A 102 -0.68 -4.01 7.44
N THR A 103 0.59 -4.32 7.25
CA THR A 103 1.00 -5.61 6.70
C THR A 103 1.88 -6.39 7.67
N THR A 104 2.07 -7.66 7.35
CA THR A 104 2.92 -8.61 8.06
C THR A 104 3.80 -9.36 7.07
N PHE A 105 4.72 -10.18 7.56
CA PHE A 105 5.60 -10.98 6.70
C PHE A 105 4.84 -11.97 5.80
N THR A 106 3.60 -12.34 6.16
CA THR A 106 2.74 -13.19 5.32
C THR A 106 2.39 -12.59 3.97
N LEU A 107 2.56 -11.27 3.79
CA LEU A 107 2.35 -10.65 2.47
C LEU A 107 3.28 -11.22 1.39
N VAL A 108 4.40 -11.85 1.76
CA VAL A 108 5.27 -12.54 0.81
C VAL A 108 4.55 -13.66 0.05
N ASP A 109 3.56 -14.29 0.67
CA ASP A 109 2.79 -15.38 0.07
C ASP A 109 1.95 -14.88 -1.12
N LEU A 110 1.53 -13.61 -1.11
CA LEU A 110 0.90 -12.98 -2.27
C LEU A 110 1.79 -13.01 -3.52
N GLU A 111 3.11 -12.93 -3.35
CA GLU A 111 4.06 -12.87 -4.46
C GLU A 111 4.43 -14.24 -5.03
N HIS A 112 4.22 -15.31 -4.27
CA HIS A 112 4.65 -16.66 -4.62
C HIS A 112 3.49 -17.58 -4.99
N ASP A 113 2.42 -17.58 -4.24
CA ASP A 113 1.41 -18.64 -4.28
C ASP A 113 -0.01 -18.11 -4.52
N PHE A 114 -0.15 -16.82 -4.89
CA PHE A 114 -1.48 -16.24 -5.06
C PHE A 114 -2.19 -16.76 -6.30
N GLU A 115 -3.25 -17.54 -6.07
CA GLU A 115 -4.25 -17.90 -7.06
C GLU A 115 -5.63 -17.55 -6.51
N SER A 116 -6.30 -16.55 -7.11
CA SER A 116 -7.67 -16.27 -6.71
C SER A 116 -8.62 -17.39 -7.17
N ALA A 117 -9.61 -17.72 -6.34
CA ALA A 117 -10.60 -18.77 -6.63
C ALA A 117 -11.39 -18.53 -7.94
N ASP A 118 -11.49 -17.28 -8.38
CA ASP A 118 -12.22 -16.83 -9.57
C ASP A 118 -11.31 -16.36 -10.71
N GLY A 119 -10.00 -16.53 -10.58
CA GLY A 119 -9.01 -16.16 -11.60
C GLY A 119 -8.77 -14.65 -11.72
N ARG A 120 -9.28 -13.82 -10.78
CA ARG A 120 -9.04 -12.37 -10.78
C ARG A 120 -7.64 -12.03 -10.31
N PRO A 121 -6.97 -11.03 -10.90
CA PRO A 121 -5.68 -10.58 -10.41
C PRO A 121 -5.81 -9.87 -9.04
N ALA A 122 -4.76 -9.95 -8.22
CA ALA A 122 -4.73 -9.35 -6.87
C ALA A 122 -5.09 -7.86 -6.87
N PHE A 123 -4.60 -7.09 -7.84
CA PHE A 123 -4.89 -5.66 -7.92
C PHE A 123 -6.38 -5.34 -8.16
N ALA A 124 -7.14 -6.23 -8.82
CA ALA A 124 -8.56 -6.05 -9.04
C ALA A 124 -9.35 -6.31 -7.75
N ILE A 125 -8.98 -7.35 -7.00
CA ILE A 125 -9.56 -7.64 -5.68
C ILE A 125 -9.29 -6.48 -4.72
N PHE A 126 -8.04 -6.00 -4.68
CA PHE A 126 -7.65 -4.88 -3.85
C PHE A 126 -8.40 -3.59 -4.20
N GLN A 127 -8.55 -3.27 -5.50
CA GLN A 127 -9.29 -2.08 -5.94
C GLN A 127 -10.75 -2.12 -5.50
N GLU A 128 -11.42 -3.26 -5.64
CA GLU A 128 -12.82 -3.42 -5.23
C GLU A 128 -12.98 -3.15 -3.73
N GLN A 129 -12.11 -3.72 -2.92
CA GLN A 129 -12.13 -3.53 -1.47
C GLN A 129 -11.76 -2.11 -1.05
N LEU A 130 -10.80 -1.49 -1.74
CA LEU A 130 -10.40 -0.10 -1.48
C LEU A 130 -11.53 0.88 -1.80
N ALA A 131 -12.31 0.63 -2.86
CA ALA A 131 -13.43 1.47 -3.26
C ALA A 131 -14.53 1.58 -2.18
N GLU A 132 -14.63 0.58 -1.28
CA GLU A 132 -15.59 0.61 -0.17
C GLU A 132 -15.22 1.60 0.95
N VAL A 133 -13.96 2.03 1.01
CA VAL A 133 -13.40 2.85 2.12
C VAL A 133 -12.74 4.14 1.67
N GLU A 134 -12.48 4.31 0.37
CA GLU A 134 -11.66 5.41 -0.13
C GLU A 134 -12.23 6.80 0.17
N ASP A 135 -13.55 6.95 0.19
CA ASP A 135 -14.21 8.24 0.47
C ASP A 135 -14.07 8.70 1.95
N GLU A 136 -13.59 7.82 2.83
CA GLU A 136 -13.30 8.17 4.22
C GLU A 136 -12.01 8.98 4.38
N SER A 137 -11.17 9.06 3.33
CA SER A 137 -9.86 9.69 3.34
C SER A 137 -9.78 10.86 2.35
N ASP A 138 -8.92 11.83 2.63
CA ASP A 138 -8.54 12.92 1.71
C ASP A 138 -7.31 12.50 0.88
N PHE A 139 -6.44 11.68 1.50
CA PHE A 139 -5.26 11.10 0.86
C PHE A 139 -5.17 9.60 1.17
N ILE A 140 -4.79 8.82 0.16
CA ILE A 140 -4.39 7.42 0.31
C ILE A 140 -2.96 7.28 -0.22
N LEU A 141 -2.06 6.85 0.66
CA LEU A 141 -0.64 6.72 0.35
C LEU A 141 -0.25 5.24 0.38
N PHE A 142 0.43 4.77 -0.66
CA PHE A 142 0.88 3.38 -0.77
C PHE A 142 2.40 3.31 -0.61
N ASP A 143 2.89 2.63 0.44
CA ASP A 143 4.31 2.31 0.59
C ASP A 143 4.60 1.00 -0.13
N CYS A 144 5.16 1.08 -1.34
CA CYS A 144 5.38 -0.07 -2.20
C CYS A 144 6.76 -0.73 -1.96
N PRO A 145 6.86 -2.06 -2.11
CA PRO A 145 8.14 -2.76 -2.05
C PRO A 145 9.09 -2.35 -3.19
N PRO A 146 10.38 -2.75 -3.14
CA PRO A 146 11.35 -2.43 -4.19
C PRO A 146 11.22 -3.36 -5.41
N ASN A 147 10.01 -3.61 -5.87
CA ASN A 147 9.68 -4.43 -7.04
C ASN A 147 8.38 -3.96 -7.69
N VAL A 148 7.93 -4.62 -8.77
CA VAL A 148 6.61 -4.42 -9.41
C VAL A 148 5.91 -5.78 -9.52
N LEU A 149 5.81 -6.48 -8.38
CA LEU A 149 5.06 -7.72 -8.26
C LEU A 149 3.64 -7.43 -7.74
N TYR A 150 2.90 -8.45 -7.32
CA TYR A 150 1.47 -8.34 -7.04
C TYR A 150 1.11 -7.25 -6.01
N SER A 151 1.83 -7.17 -4.90
CA SER A 151 1.56 -6.16 -3.87
C SER A 151 1.77 -4.73 -4.39
N ALA A 152 2.90 -4.48 -5.07
CA ALA A 152 3.17 -3.19 -5.69
C ALA A 152 2.16 -2.86 -6.80
N GLN A 153 1.73 -3.86 -7.59
CA GLN A 153 0.70 -3.68 -8.61
C GLN A 153 -0.63 -3.22 -8.02
N CYS A 154 -1.01 -3.70 -6.82
CA CYS A 154 -2.20 -3.23 -6.11
C CYS A 154 -2.16 -1.71 -5.87
N GLY A 155 -1.06 -1.19 -5.33
CA GLY A 155 -0.89 0.24 -5.10
C GLY A 155 -0.87 1.06 -6.39
N VAL A 156 -0.04 0.66 -7.36
CA VAL A 156 0.12 1.37 -8.64
C VAL A 156 -1.19 1.40 -9.43
N PHE A 157 -1.96 0.30 -9.45
CA PHE A 157 -3.24 0.24 -10.15
C PHE A 157 -4.28 1.20 -9.57
N CYS A 158 -4.31 1.33 -8.25
CA CYS A 158 -5.25 2.20 -7.55
C CYS A 158 -4.81 3.68 -7.50
N SER A 159 -3.56 3.98 -7.84
CA SER A 159 -3.02 5.34 -7.73
C SER A 159 -3.38 6.23 -8.91
N SER A 160 -3.57 7.53 -8.63
CA SER A 160 -3.58 8.60 -9.63
C SER A 160 -2.18 9.19 -9.89
N GLU A 161 -1.24 8.97 -8.98
CA GLU A 161 0.11 9.51 -9.04
C GLU A 161 1.12 8.47 -8.54
N VAL A 162 2.32 8.49 -9.14
CA VAL A 162 3.44 7.65 -8.72
C VAL A 162 4.64 8.54 -8.38
N TYR A 163 5.12 8.43 -7.15
CA TYR A 163 6.32 9.12 -6.68
C TYR A 163 7.48 8.14 -6.61
N VAL A 164 8.59 8.53 -7.23
CA VAL A 164 9.81 7.69 -7.30
C VAL A 164 10.94 8.38 -6.53
N PRO A 165 11.04 8.16 -5.21
CA PRO A 165 12.18 8.67 -4.44
C PRO A 165 13.48 8.06 -4.97
N ALA A 166 14.48 8.90 -5.29
CA ALA A 166 15.73 8.45 -5.85
C ALA A 166 16.90 9.27 -5.29
N ASN A 167 18.05 8.62 -5.08
CA ASN A 167 19.28 9.32 -4.80
C ASN A 167 19.88 9.85 -6.12
N PRO A 168 20.62 10.97 -6.11
CA PRO A 168 21.26 11.51 -7.31
C PRO A 168 22.54 10.74 -7.64
N ASP A 169 22.42 9.45 -7.97
CA ASP A 169 23.53 8.57 -8.34
C ASP A 169 23.21 7.74 -9.59
N ALA A 170 24.25 7.23 -10.26
CA ALA A 170 24.12 6.47 -11.50
C ALA A 170 23.27 5.18 -11.33
N LEU A 171 23.36 4.51 -10.19
CA LEU A 171 22.60 3.29 -9.92
C LEU A 171 21.10 3.59 -9.78
N SER A 172 20.75 4.74 -9.21
CA SER A 172 19.37 5.20 -9.13
C SER A 172 18.78 5.48 -10.50
N LEU A 173 19.56 6.02 -11.45
CA LEU A 173 19.12 6.23 -12.83
C LEU A 173 18.84 4.91 -13.55
N ILE A 174 19.71 3.91 -13.36
CA ILE A 174 19.48 2.57 -13.90
C ILE A 174 18.21 1.95 -13.32
N GLY A 175 18.06 2.02 -11.99
CA GLY A 175 16.86 1.53 -11.29
C GLY A 175 15.58 2.22 -11.75
N PHE A 176 15.63 3.54 -12.01
CA PHE A 176 14.51 4.30 -12.55
C PHE A 176 14.11 3.82 -13.96
N THR A 177 15.09 3.60 -14.85
CA THR A 177 14.83 3.10 -16.20
C THR A 177 14.15 1.71 -16.17
N LEU A 178 14.64 0.81 -15.30
CA LEU A 178 14.04 -0.51 -15.09
C LEU A 178 12.62 -0.40 -14.55
N LEU A 179 12.38 0.49 -13.59
CA LEU A 179 11.05 0.73 -13.03
C LEU A 179 10.07 1.20 -14.10
N VAL A 180 10.45 2.21 -14.89
CA VAL A 180 9.59 2.72 -15.98
C VAL A 180 9.25 1.61 -16.96
N GLY A 181 10.21 0.78 -17.38
CA GLY A 181 9.95 -0.36 -18.26
C GLY A 181 8.95 -1.36 -17.67
N LYS A 182 9.04 -1.65 -16.36
CA LYS A 182 8.11 -2.56 -15.68
C LYS A 182 6.72 -1.96 -15.49
N LEU A 183 6.63 -0.67 -15.17
CA LEU A 183 5.35 0.03 -15.10
C LEU A 183 4.64 0.07 -16.45
N GLN A 184 5.38 0.26 -17.54
CA GLN A 184 4.83 0.18 -18.90
C GLN A 184 4.31 -1.22 -19.21
N GLN A 185 5.07 -2.28 -18.88
CA GLN A 185 4.60 -3.67 -19.03
C GLN A 185 3.32 -3.91 -18.24
N PHE A 186 3.25 -3.45 -16.99
CA PHE A 186 2.07 -3.57 -16.16
C PHE A 186 0.89 -2.77 -16.74
N HIS A 187 1.12 -1.56 -17.24
CA HIS A 187 0.09 -0.76 -17.89
C HIS A 187 -0.52 -1.49 -19.12
N HIS A 188 0.31 -2.13 -19.94
CA HIS A 188 -0.17 -2.94 -21.06
C HIS A 188 -0.99 -4.15 -20.61
N LEU A 189 -0.58 -4.81 -19.52
CA LEU A 189 -1.37 -5.88 -18.91
C LEU A 189 -2.74 -5.37 -18.47
N CYS A 190 -2.79 -4.24 -17.76
CA CYS A 190 -4.05 -3.63 -17.31
C CYS A 190 -4.97 -3.21 -18.45
N ALA A 191 -4.44 -2.85 -19.63
CA ALA A 191 -5.25 -2.49 -20.79
C ALA A 191 -6.17 -3.64 -21.24
N SER A 192 -5.74 -4.89 -21.09
CA SER A 192 -6.56 -6.07 -21.37
C SER A 192 -7.73 -6.24 -20.40
N PHE A 193 -7.60 -5.78 -19.18
CA PHE A 193 -8.67 -5.80 -18.17
C PHE A 193 -9.64 -4.62 -18.29
N ARG A 194 -9.24 -3.49 -18.87
CA ARG A 194 -10.14 -2.36 -19.19
C ARG A 194 -11.30 -2.75 -20.10
N VAL A 195 -11.06 -3.66 -21.03
CA VAL A 195 -12.09 -4.16 -21.96
C VAL A 195 -13.17 -4.96 -21.21
N ALA A 196 -12.87 -5.47 -20.01
CA ALA A 196 -13.80 -6.23 -19.17
C ALA A 196 -14.61 -5.36 -18.17
N GLY A 197 -14.55 -4.02 -18.25
CA GLY A 197 -15.34 -3.10 -17.41
C GLY A 197 -14.66 -2.60 -16.14
N MET A 198 -13.44 -3.01 -15.86
CA MET A 198 -12.62 -2.47 -14.76
C MET A 198 -11.77 -1.30 -15.27
N GLN A 199 -12.03 -0.08 -14.79
CA GLN A 199 -11.21 1.09 -15.13
C GLN A 199 -10.13 1.31 -14.08
N PRO A 200 -8.83 1.32 -14.44
CA PRO A 200 -7.80 1.92 -13.60
C PRO A 200 -8.03 3.43 -13.53
N GLN A 201 -7.86 4.02 -12.36
CA GLN A 201 -8.09 5.45 -12.14
C GLN A 201 -6.91 6.34 -12.55
N ALA A 202 -5.77 5.78 -12.95
CA ALA A 202 -4.62 6.57 -13.40
C ALA A 202 -4.73 6.92 -14.89
N GLN A 203 -4.84 8.21 -15.19
CA GLN A 203 -4.49 8.80 -16.48
C GLN A 203 -3.04 9.27 -16.44
#